data_5983c46ec2b98a58119cd1530d2b3144
#
_entry.id   5983c46ec2b98a58119cd1530d2b3144
#
_cell.length_a   1.000
_cell.length_b   1.000
_cell.length_c   1.000
_cell.angle_alpha   90.00
_cell.angle_beta   90.00
_cell.angle_gamma   90.00
#
_symmetry.space_group_name_H-M   'P 1'
#
loop_
_entity.id
_entity.type
_entity.pdbx_description
1 polymer ?
#
loop_
_entity_poly.entity_id
_entity_poly.type
_entity_poly.pdbx_seq_one_letter_code
_entity_poly.pdbx_strand_id
1 'polypeptide(L)' 'MVTTELPLSPREKQLLRRFAAGKTDAQIAEHFGGDAEQVAKQRARLLAKLGISTPAEIADAAERLAYSPSYRGVT' A
#
# COMPACT_ATOMS: atom_id res chain seq x y z
N MET A 1 -23.49 0.18 -3.84
CA MET A 1 -22.90 0.28 -3.77
C MET A 1 -22.06 0.37 -3.68
N VAL A 2 -21.74 0.30 -3.58
CA VAL A 2 -21.01 0.46 -3.55
C VAL A 2 -20.06 0.73 -3.41
N THR A 3 -19.82 0.93 -2.92
CA THR A 3 -18.80 1.41 -2.79
C THR A 3 -17.75 0.69 -3.10
N THR A 4 -17.24 0.80 -3.96
CA THR A 4 -16.19 0.10 -4.38
C THR A 4 -14.95 0.60 -3.88
N GLU A 5 -15.01 1.66 -3.17
CA GLU A 5 -13.87 2.16 -2.64
C GLU A 5 -13.42 1.34 -1.55
N LEU A 6 -12.18 0.97 -1.47
CA LEU A 6 -11.63 0.22 -0.40
C LEU A 6 -10.82 1.18 0.42
N PRO A 7 -11.40 1.70 1.46
CA PRO A 7 -10.68 2.72 2.21
C PRO A 7 -9.45 2.12 2.83
N LEU A 8 -8.34 2.74 2.62
CA LEU A 8 -7.08 2.29 3.20
C LEU A 8 -6.79 3.12 4.44
N SER A 9 -6.32 2.45 5.47
CA SER A 9 -5.90 3.15 6.68
C SER A 9 -4.61 3.91 6.38
N PRO A 10 -4.23 4.87 7.21
CA PRO A 10 -2.97 5.56 6.98
C PRO A 10 -1.79 4.60 6.92
N ARG A 11 -1.82 3.54 7.75
CA ARG A 11 -0.77 2.56 7.74
C ARG A 11 -0.73 1.81 6.43
N GLU A 12 -1.89 1.44 5.92
CA GLU A 12 -1.96 0.74 4.65
C GLU A 12 -1.47 1.60 3.50
N LYS A 13 -1.76 2.88 3.54
CA LYS A 13 -1.28 3.79 2.52
C LYS A 13 0.24 3.89 2.56
N GLN A 14 0.80 3.96 3.75
CA GLN A 14 2.24 4.00 3.89
C GLN A 14 2.89 2.74 3.37
N LEU A 15 2.31 1.60 3.70
CA LEU A 15 2.83 0.33 3.21
C LEU A 15 2.78 0.27 1.70
N LEU A 16 1.66 0.68 1.12
CA LEU A 16 1.49 0.61 -0.32
C LEU A 16 2.52 1.49 -1.02
N ARG A 17 2.78 2.66 -0.49
CA ARG A 17 3.79 3.54 -1.07
C ARG A 17 5.18 2.91 -1.04
N ARG A 18 5.50 2.21 0.04
CA ARG A 18 6.81 1.57 0.15
C ARG A 18 6.92 0.38 -0.77
N PHE A 19 5.84 -0.39 -0.93
CA PHE A 19 5.84 -1.48 -1.87
C PHE A 19 6.07 -0.93 -3.28
N ALA A 20 5.42 0.16 -3.62
CA ALA A 20 5.57 0.77 -4.93
C ALA A 20 6.98 1.31 -5.15
N ALA A 21 7.65 1.69 -4.07
CA ALA A 21 9.02 2.17 -4.16
C ALA A 21 10.05 1.04 -4.23
N GLY A 22 9.58 -0.20 -4.17
CA GLY A 22 10.50 -1.33 -4.28
C GLY A 22 11.20 -1.71 -3.00
N LYS A 23 10.69 -1.25 -1.86
CA LYS A 23 11.31 -1.60 -0.59
C LYS A 23 11.04 -3.05 -0.25
N THR A 24 12.01 -3.70 0.37
CA THR A 24 11.83 -5.09 0.79
C THR A 24 11.08 -5.13 2.10
N ASP A 25 10.57 -6.31 2.43
CA ASP A 25 9.87 -6.48 3.69
C ASP A 25 10.75 -6.15 4.87
N ALA A 26 12.03 -6.51 4.77
CA ALA A 26 12.98 -6.22 5.85
C ALA A 26 13.19 -4.72 6.01
N GLN A 27 13.30 -4.01 4.90
CA GLN A 27 13.48 -2.56 4.96
C GLN A 27 12.28 -1.87 5.56
N ILE A 28 11.09 -2.34 5.20
CA ILE A 28 9.87 -1.77 5.71
C ILE A 28 9.75 -2.07 7.21
N ALA A 29 10.08 -3.29 7.60
CA ALA A 29 10.01 -3.68 9.00
C ALA A 29 10.95 -2.83 9.84
N GLU A 30 12.11 -2.54 9.31
CA GLU A 30 13.08 -1.73 10.00
C GLU A 30 12.52 -0.33 10.24
N HIS A 31 11.84 0.20 9.25
CA HIS A 31 11.28 1.54 9.35
C HIS A 31 10.13 1.57 10.37
N PHE A 32 9.29 0.55 10.38
CA PHE A 32 8.13 0.54 11.26
C PHE A 32 8.38 -0.11 12.62
N GLY A 33 9.52 -0.75 12.77
CA GLY A 33 9.82 -1.35 14.06
C GLY A 33 9.27 -2.75 14.27
N GLY A 34 8.87 -3.43 13.21
CA GLY A 34 8.36 -4.78 13.32
C GLY A 34 9.35 -5.78 12.76
N ASP A 35 8.86 -6.90 12.27
CA ASP A 35 9.74 -7.85 11.62
C ASP A 35 9.26 -8.13 10.21
N ALA A 36 10.15 -8.68 9.39
CA ALA A 36 9.86 -8.87 7.98
C ALA A 36 8.71 -9.82 7.74
N GLU A 37 8.54 -10.79 8.63
CA GLU A 37 7.47 -11.75 8.47
C GLU A 37 6.11 -11.09 8.64
N GLN A 38 6.00 -10.17 9.57
CA GLN A 38 4.77 -9.42 9.75
C GLN A 38 4.48 -8.55 8.55
N VAL A 39 5.51 -7.91 8.02
CA VAL A 39 5.33 -7.07 6.84
C VAL A 39 4.89 -7.91 5.65
N ALA A 40 5.47 -9.11 5.50
CA ALA A 40 5.10 -9.99 4.41
C ALA A 40 3.62 -10.36 4.50
N LYS A 41 3.14 -10.63 5.70
CA LYS A 41 1.73 -10.94 5.89
C LYS A 41 0.84 -9.75 5.59
N GLN A 42 1.27 -8.59 6.02
CA GLN A 42 0.51 -7.37 5.76
C GLN A 42 0.47 -7.07 4.27
N ARG A 43 1.58 -7.30 3.59
CA ARG A 43 1.64 -7.09 2.15
C ARG A 43 0.68 -8.04 1.44
N ALA A 44 0.72 -9.32 1.79
CA ALA A 44 -0.15 -10.30 1.16
C ALA A 44 -1.62 -9.92 1.36
N ARG A 45 -1.95 -9.50 2.57
CA ARG A 45 -3.32 -9.14 2.88
C ARG A 45 -3.76 -7.89 2.11
N LEU A 46 -2.88 -6.90 2.05
CA LEU A 46 -3.21 -5.66 1.36
C LEU A 46 -3.37 -5.89 -0.14
N LEU A 47 -2.45 -6.63 -0.74
CA LEU A 47 -2.54 -6.88 -2.16
C LEU A 47 -3.77 -7.73 -2.52
N ALA A 48 -4.12 -8.67 -1.65
CA ALA A 48 -5.33 -9.45 -1.87
C ALA A 48 -6.57 -8.57 -1.76
N LYS A 49 -6.56 -7.65 -0.81
CA LYS A 49 -7.66 -6.73 -0.61
C LYS A 49 -7.87 -5.88 -1.86
N LEU A 50 -6.79 -5.49 -2.51
CA LEU A 50 -6.86 -4.67 -3.69
C LEU A 50 -6.95 -5.46 -4.98
N GLY A 51 -6.78 -6.76 -4.90
CA GLY A 51 -6.87 -7.61 -6.09
C GLY A 51 -5.72 -7.42 -7.06
N ILE A 52 -4.54 -7.09 -6.56
CA ILE A 52 -3.38 -6.85 -7.41
C ILE A 52 -2.23 -7.72 -6.99
N SER A 53 -1.27 -7.90 -7.89
CA SER A 53 -0.12 -8.74 -7.57
C SER A 53 1.17 -8.35 -8.29
N THR A 54 1.11 -7.60 -9.38
CA THR A 54 2.33 -7.27 -10.11
C THR A 54 2.88 -5.93 -9.67
N PRO A 55 4.17 -5.69 -9.87
CA PRO A 55 4.75 -4.39 -9.53
C PRO A 55 4.05 -3.22 -10.22
N ALA A 56 3.64 -3.42 -11.47
CA ALA A 56 2.95 -2.36 -12.19
C ALA A 56 1.60 -2.05 -11.54
N GLU A 57 0.89 -3.08 -11.11
CA GLU A 57 -0.39 -2.89 -10.46
C GLU A 57 -0.20 -2.21 -9.11
N ILE A 58 0.87 -2.56 -8.42
CA ILE A 58 1.14 -1.96 -7.13
C ILE A 58 1.44 -0.47 -7.30
N ALA A 59 2.24 -0.13 -8.30
CA ALA A 59 2.57 1.27 -8.56
C ALA A 59 1.33 2.06 -8.91
N ASP A 60 0.47 1.49 -9.75
CA ASP A 60 -0.75 2.16 -10.15
C ASP A 60 -1.69 2.35 -8.95
N ALA A 61 -1.81 1.33 -8.12
CA ALA A 61 -2.66 1.43 -6.95
C ALA A 61 -2.13 2.49 -5.98
N ALA A 62 -0.83 2.58 -5.82
CA ALA A 62 -0.24 3.58 -4.94
C ALA A 62 -0.57 4.98 -5.44
N GLU A 63 -0.49 5.18 -6.74
CA GLU A 63 -0.80 6.48 -7.32
C GLU A 63 -2.25 6.84 -7.06
N ARG A 64 -3.15 5.92 -7.27
CA ARG A 64 -4.56 6.21 -7.11
C ARG A 64 -5.02 6.27 -5.68
N LEU A 65 -4.48 5.43 -4.82
CA LEU A 65 -5.03 5.27 -3.48
C LEU A 65 -4.17 5.85 -2.37
N ALA A 66 -2.90 6.00 -2.59
CA ALA A 66 -2.00 6.44 -1.54
C ALA A 66 -1.44 7.84 -1.75
N TYR A 67 -1.36 8.28 -2.99
CA TYR A 67 -0.84 9.61 -3.27
C TYR A 67 -1.93 10.56 -3.75
N SER A 68 -2.65 10.13 -4.79
CA SER A 68 -3.56 11.03 -5.43
C SER A 68 -4.53 11.72 -4.56
N PRO A 69 -5.25 11.05 -3.74
CA PRO A 69 -6.33 11.70 -3.04
C PRO A 69 -5.90 12.89 -2.26
N SER A 70 -4.72 12.84 -1.73
CA SER A 70 -4.34 13.88 -0.84
C SER A 70 -4.21 15.20 -1.54
N TYR A 71 -3.71 15.23 -2.72
CA TYR A 71 -3.57 16.53 -3.29
C TYR A 71 -4.72 16.89 -4.21
N ARG A 72 -5.59 15.96 -4.46
CA ARG A 72 -6.71 16.30 -5.21
C ARG A 72 -7.51 17.32 -4.53
N GLY A 73 -7.52 17.29 -3.27
CA GLY A 73 -8.27 18.27 -2.54
C GLY A 73 -7.78 19.65 -2.75
N VAL A 74 -6.61 19.76 -3.26
CA VAL A 74 -6.03 21.04 -3.46
C VAL A 74 -6.56 21.72 -4.66
N THR A 75 -6.92 20.98 -5.61
CA THR A 75 -7.42 21.63 -6.79
C THR A 75 -8.90 21.83 -6.69
#